data_27734ab79cdec41fcee9373b43ab78bd
#
_entry.id   27734ab79cdec41fcee9373b43ab78bd
#
_cell.length_a   1.000
_cell.length_b   1.000
_cell.length_c   1.000
_cell.angle_alpha   90.00
_cell.angle_beta   90.00
_cell.angle_gamma   90.00
#
_symmetry.space_group_name_H-M   'P 1'
#
loop_
_entity.id
_entity.type
_entity.pdbx_description
1 polymer ?
#
loop_
_entity_poly.entity_id
_entity_poly.type
_entity_poly.pdbx_seq_one_letter_code
_entity_poly.pdbx_strand_id
1 'polypeptide(L)'
;MSALATPGAAELGLEAPTATALADLLLAMADDEFVLGFWDSEWTGIAPVLEEDVAFSSLAQDEIGHAQALYELLAQLTGTSADELAFGRQADEYRHANLLDHARGDWAFSVARRFLYDTADTVRLTALTGSSFTPLAGLADKMRREETYHLAHMHTWMHRLARPAGADEPRGRLLAACERLWPDAVTVFTRPAGEEHLVAAGILGESLDACRQRWLSGLAPLFGELELPFPFRRAGRRLEPTFAEPTDGRRRRGDDFRWLWGEFTSVYRSEPGATW
;
A
#
# COMPACT_ATOMS: atom_id res chain seq x y z
N MET A 1 -6.92 -13.27 -16.02
CA MET A 1 -6.60 -11.92 -16.54
C MET A 1 -5.30 -12.00 -17.30
N SER A 2 -5.20 -11.33 -18.44
CA SER A 2 -3.96 -11.21 -19.20
C SER A 2 -2.99 -10.31 -18.43
N ALA A 3 -1.70 -10.66 -18.47
CA ALA A 3 -0.64 -9.78 -18.00
C ALA A 3 -0.66 -8.47 -18.84
N LEU A 4 -0.22 -7.36 -18.23
CA LEU A 4 -0.07 -6.10 -18.96
C LEU A 4 0.92 -6.29 -20.10
N ALA A 5 0.58 -5.79 -21.29
CA ALA A 5 1.53 -5.70 -22.38
C ALA A 5 2.61 -4.67 -22.05
N THR A 6 3.87 -4.96 -22.38
CA THR A 6 5.01 -4.09 -22.07
C THR A 6 5.81 -3.73 -23.31
N PRO A 7 5.20 -3.00 -24.30
CA PRO A 7 5.89 -2.63 -25.53
C PRO A 7 7.14 -1.76 -25.31
N GLY A 8 7.21 -0.98 -24.24
CA GLY A 8 8.36 -0.15 -23.85
C GLY A 8 9.54 -0.93 -23.25
N ALA A 9 9.41 -2.23 -23.00
CA ALA A 9 10.44 -3.02 -22.34
C ALA A 9 11.82 -2.95 -23.01
N ALA A 10 11.86 -3.03 -24.36
CA ALA A 10 13.10 -3.00 -25.11
C ALA A 10 13.82 -1.64 -25.03
N GLU A 11 13.08 -0.54 -25.02
CA GLU A 11 13.62 0.82 -24.88
C GLU A 11 14.23 1.04 -23.49
N LEU A 12 13.68 0.36 -22.48
CA LEU A 12 14.15 0.38 -21.10
C LEU A 12 15.22 -0.68 -20.80
N GLY A 13 15.63 -1.47 -21.81
CA GLY A 13 16.66 -2.50 -21.69
C GLY A 13 16.23 -3.70 -20.84
N LEU A 14 14.92 -3.98 -20.74
CA LEU A 14 14.36 -5.06 -19.95
C LEU A 14 13.95 -6.26 -20.83
N GLU A 15 14.24 -7.46 -20.36
CA GLU A 15 13.69 -8.67 -20.96
C GLU A 15 12.19 -8.79 -20.68
N ALA A 16 11.43 -9.36 -21.63
CA ALA A 16 9.98 -9.42 -21.55
C ALA A 16 9.41 -10.04 -20.24
N PRO A 17 9.95 -11.15 -19.71
CA PRO A 17 9.46 -11.69 -18.43
C PRO A 17 9.68 -10.74 -17.25
N THR A 18 10.85 -10.08 -17.23
CA THR A 18 11.21 -9.09 -16.19
C THR A 18 10.33 -7.85 -16.29
N ALA A 19 10.10 -7.35 -17.52
CA ALA A 19 9.24 -6.19 -17.75
C ALA A 19 7.78 -6.46 -17.33
N THR A 20 7.24 -7.65 -17.63
CA THR A 20 5.90 -8.04 -17.21
C THR A 20 5.79 -8.11 -15.69
N ALA A 21 6.75 -8.74 -15.02
CA ALA A 21 6.76 -8.82 -13.55
C ALA A 21 6.93 -7.43 -12.90
N LEU A 22 7.74 -6.54 -13.50
CA LEU A 22 7.91 -5.16 -13.06
C LEU A 22 6.62 -4.36 -13.24
N ALA A 23 5.93 -4.52 -14.35
CA ALA A 23 4.64 -3.85 -14.59
C ALA A 23 3.60 -4.28 -13.55
N ASP A 24 3.51 -5.57 -13.22
CA ASP A 24 2.60 -6.06 -12.18
C ASP A 24 2.97 -5.51 -10.78
N LEU A 25 4.25 -5.39 -10.47
CA LEU A 25 4.72 -4.81 -9.20
C LEU A 25 4.38 -3.32 -9.12
N LEU A 26 4.70 -2.55 -10.16
CA LEU A 26 4.43 -1.11 -10.20
C LEU A 26 2.94 -0.80 -10.13
N LEU A 27 2.11 -1.57 -10.86
CA LEU A 27 0.66 -1.43 -10.81
C LEU A 27 0.12 -1.66 -9.40
N ALA A 28 0.59 -2.72 -8.72
CA ALA A 28 0.15 -3.04 -7.37
C ALA A 28 0.56 -1.95 -6.38
N MET A 29 1.78 -1.40 -6.50
CA MET A 29 2.25 -0.30 -5.64
C MET A 29 1.49 0.99 -5.92
N ALA A 30 1.33 1.36 -7.19
CA ALA A 30 0.60 2.56 -7.58
C ALA A 30 -0.85 2.53 -7.09
N ASP A 31 -1.52 1.38 -7.22
CA ASP A 31 -2.89 1.20 -6.74
C ASP A 31 -2.98 1.26 -5.21
N ASP A 32 -1.96 0.77 -4.49
CA ASP A 32 -1.89 0.91 -3.04
C ASP A 32 -1.88 2.39 -2.62
N GLU A 33 -0.92 3.17 -3.12
CA GLU A 33 -0.75 4.59 -2.80
C GLU A 33 -2.02 5.38 -3.18
N PHE A 34 -2.54 5.13 -4.38
CA PHE A 34 -3.71 5.82 -4.91
C PHE A 34 -4.96 5.61 -4.04
N VAL A 35 -5.26 4.36 -3.70
CA VAL A 35 -6.43 4.03 -2.90
C VAL A 35 -6.28 4.50 -1.46
N LEU A 36 -5.08 4.38 -0.87
CA LEU A 36 -4.81 4.90 0.47
C LEU A 36 -4.99 6.42 0.53
N GLY A 37 -4.40 7.15 -0.43
CA GLY A 37 -4.53 8.59 -0.50
C GLY A 37 -5.98 9.07 -0.59
N PHE A 38 -6.83 8.40 -1.39
CA PHE A 38 -8.25 8.71 -1.43
C PHE A 38 -8.98 8.41 -0.12
N TRP A 39 -8.70 7.28 0.55
CA TRP A 39 -9.29 7.01 1.86
C TRP A 39 -8.86 8.04 2.92
N ASP A 40 -7.63 8.50 2.88
CA ASP A 40 -7.12 9.49 3.82
C ASP A 40 -7.72 10.89 3.56
N SER A 41 -7.97 11.24 2.30
CA SER A 41 -8.63 12.50 1.92
C SER A 41 -10.05 12.63 2.50
N GLU A 42 -10.71 11.50 2.77
CA GLU A 42 -12.03 11.44 3.44
C GLU A 42 -12.04 12.04 4.86
N TRP A 43 -10.86 12.26 5.47
CA TRP A 43 -10.75 12.91 6.77
C TRP A 43 -10.75 14.44 6.69
N THR A 44 -10.55 15.02 5.51
CA THR A 44 -10.52 16.47 5.32
C THR A 44 -11.84 17.11 5.76
N GLY A 45 -11.76 18.02 6.74
CA GLY A 45 -12.91 18.72 7.32
C GLY A 45 -13.64 17.95 8.43
N ILE A 46 -13.26 16.69 8.76
CA ILE A 46 -13.93 15.88 9.77
C ILE A 46 -12.98 15.14 10.73
N ALA A 47 -11.68 15.36 10.62
CA ALA A 47 -10.70 14.77 11.53
C ALA A 47 -10.93 15.18 12.99
N PRO A 48 -10.46 14.42 13.98
CA PRO A 48 -10.77 14.67 15.40
C PRO A 48 -10.33 16.04 15.91
N VAL A 49 -9.27 16.61 15.35
CA VAL A 49 -8.73 17.94 15.67
C VAL A 49 -8.13 18.55 14.42
N LEU A 50 -7.99 19.89 14.40
CA LEU A 50 -7.50 20.63 13.23
C LEU A 50 -6.12 20.18 12.77
N GLU A 51 -5.23 19.88 13.69
CA GLU A 51 -3.88 19.41 13.36
C GLU A 51 -3.89 18.10 12.58
N GLU A 52 -4.82 17.21 12.89
CA GLU A 52 -4.98 15.94 12.18
C GLU A 52 -5.67 16.10 10.82
N ASP A 53 -6.57 17.07 10.70
CA ASP A 53 -7.18 17.45 9.42
C ASP A 53 -6.09 17.87 8.42
N VAL A 54 -5.22 18.77 8.85
CA VAL A 54 -4.07 19.23 8.04
C VAL A 54 -3.09 18.10 7.76
N ALA A 55 -2.77 17.28 8.78
CA ALA A 55 -1.83 16.18 8.64
C ALA A 55 -2.32 15.12 7.64
N PHE A 56 -3.57 14.63 7.80
CA PHE A 56 -4.12 13.62 6.89
C PHE A 56 -4.34 14.15 5.47
N SER A 57 -4.69 15.42 5.32
CA SER A 57 -4.76 16.06 3.99
C SER A 57 -3.37 16.09 3.31
N SER A 58 -2.30 16.34 4.07
CA SER A 58 -0.92 16.31 3.56
C SER A 58 -0.49 14.88 3.21
N LEU A 59 -0.76 13.91 4.10
CA LEU A 59 -0.50 12.49 3.85
C LEU A 59 -1.21 12.03 2.56
N ALA A 60 -2.49 12.38 2.40
CA ALA A 60 -3.25 12.03 1.20
C ALA A 60 -2.62 12.60 -0.09
N GLN A 61 -2.11 13.83 -0.04
CA GLN A 61 -1.44 14.46 -1.18
C GLN A 61 -0.11 13.76 -1.51
N ASP A 62 0.66 13.38 -0.51
CA ASP A 62 1.92 12.65 -0.71
C ASP A 62 1.64 11.29 -1.37
N GLU A 63 0.65 10.52 -0.88
CA GLU A 63 0.28 9.22 -1.45
C GLU A 63 -0.21 9.32 -2.90
N ILE A 64 -1.04 10.33 -3.22
CA ILE A 64 -1.47 10.57 -4.61
C ILE A 64 -0.27 10.95 -5.48
N GLY A 65 0.68 11.73 -4.96
CA GLY A 65 1.93 12.07 -5.66
C GLY A 65 2.83 10.84 -5.90
N HIS A 66 2.92 9.93 -4.93
CA HIS A 66 3.61 8.63 -5.07
C HIS A 66 2.95 7.78 -6.16
N ALA A 67 1.61 7.66 -6.09
CA ALA A 67 0.83 6.92 -7.08
C ALA A 67 1.05 7.47 -8.49
N GLN A 68 0.98 8.79 -8.68
CA GLN A 68 1.23 9.44 -9.96
C GLN A 68 2.61 9.05 -10.51
N ALA A 69 3.67 9.17 -9.71
CA ALA A 69 5.03 8.85 -10.16
C ALA A 69 5.19 7.36 -10.53
N LEU A 70 4.53 6.46 -9.78
CA LEU A 70 4.52 5.02 -10.09
C LEU A 70 3.74 4.72 -11.37
N TYR A 71 2.57 5.36 -11.59
CA TYR A 71 1.81 5.22 -12.84
C TYR A 71 2.58 5.80 -14.04
N GLU A 72 3.28 6.92 -13.87
CA GLU A 72 4.12 7.49 -14.95
C GLU A 72 5.26 6.54 -15.33
N LEU A 73 5.88 5.86 -14.36
CA LEU A 73 6.90 4.85 -14.62
C LEU A 73 6.29 3.62 -15.30
N LEU A 74 5.11 3.18 -14.87
CA LEU A 74 4.37 2.08 -15.50
C LEU A 74 3.94 2.44 -16.94
N ALA A 75 3.56 3.69 -17.19
CA ALA A 75 3.19 4.18 -18.51
C ALA A 75 4.33 4.02 -19.53
N GLN A 76 5.59 4.22 -19.12
CA GLN A 76 6.76 4.00 -19.98
C GLN A 76 6.92 2.52 -20.40
N LEU A 77 6.51 1.59 -19.53
CA LEU A 77 6.53 0.16 -19.85
C LEU A 77 5.38 -0.26 -20.75
N THR A 78 4.18 0.23 -20.47
CA THR A 78 2.93 -0.27 -21.06
C THR A 78 2.47 0.51 -22.28
N GLY A 79 2.91 1.76 -22.43
CA GLY A 79 2.38 2.68 -23.43
C GLY A 79 0.96 3.20 -23.13
N THR A 80 0.39 2.85 -21.97
CA THR A 80 -0.90 3.36 -21.48
C THR A 80 -0.62 4.59 -20.64
N SER A 81 -1.38 5.68 -20.80
CA SER A 81 -1.15 6.90 -20.02
C SER A 81 -1.37 6.69 -18.51
N ALA A 82 -0.72 7.51 -17.68
CA ALA A 82 -0.89 7.46 -16.23
C ALA A 82 -2.36 7.67 -15.82
N ASP A 83 -3.07 8.61 -16.47
CA ASP A 83 -4.48 8.89 -16.19
C ASP A 83 -5.39 7.70 -16.55
N GLU A 84 -5.13 7.05 -17.68
CA GLU A 84 -5.88 5.83 -18.05
C GLU A 84 -5.62 4.70 -17.05
N LEU A 85 -4.36 4.57 -16.58
CA LEU A 85 -4.00 3.60 -15.55
C LEU A 85 -4.65 3.95 -14.19
N ALA A 86 -4.76 5.23 -13.83
CA ALA A 86 -5.33 5.67 -12.57
C ALA A 86 -6.86 5.68 -12.59
N PHE A 87 -7.49 6.18 -13.66
CA PHE A 87 -8.93 6.50 -13.67
C PHE A 87 -9.74 5.71 -14.71
N GLY A 88 -9.10 5.21 -15.79
CA GLY A 88 -9.78 4.56 -16.91
C GLY A 88 -10.20 3.11 -16.67
N ARG A 89 -9.66 2.47 -15.64
CA ARG A 89 -9.89 1.05 -15.34
C ARG A 89 -11.22 0.79 -14.60
N GLN A 90 -11.78 -0.40 -14.81
CA GLN A 90 -12.91 -0.87 -14.00
C GLN A 90 -12.43 -1.26 -12.59
N ALA A 91 -13.33 -1.22 -11.60
CA ALA A 91 -13.00 -1.53 -10.21
C ALA A 91 -12.27 -2.89 -10.06
N ASP A 92 -12.66 -3.91 -10.80
CA ASP A 92 -12.06 -5.26 -10.74
C ASP A 92 -10.63 -5.33 -11.33
N GLU A 93 -10.18 -4.28 -11.98
CA GLU A 93 -8.85 -4.21 -12.60
C GLU A 93 -7.79 -3.62 -11.68
N TYR A 94 -8.17 -3.00 -10.57
CA TYR A 94 -7.23 -2.51 -9.56
C TYR A 94 -6.56 -3.66 -8.80
N ARG A 95 -5.35 -3.41 -8.30
CA ARG A 95 -4.48 -4.41 -7.67
C ARG A 95 -3.98 -3.99 -6.29
N HIS A 96 -4.65 -3.03 -5.63
CA HIS A 96 -4.30 -2.66 -4.26
C HIS A 96 -4.45 -3.83 -3.29
N ALA A 97 -3.72 -3.78 -2.19
CA ALA A 97 -3.78 -4.77 -1.12
C ALA A 97 -5.18 -4.81 -0.50
N ASN A 98 -5.64 -6.00 -0.09
CA ASN A 98 -6.95 -6.15 0.56
C ASN A 98 -7.09 -5.29 1.83
N LEU A 99 -5.97 -4.94 2.48
CA LEU A 99 -5.90 -3.97 3.57
C LEU A 99 -6.59 -2.64 3.23
N LEU A 100 -6.51 -2.22 1.97
CA LEU A 100 -7.02 -0.95 1.47
C LEU A 100 -8.42 -1.06 0.84
N ASP A 101 -9.00 -2.27 0.79
CA ASP A 101 -10.33 -2.52 0.26
C ASP A 101 -11.46 -2.14 1.25
N HIS A 102 -11.10 -1.85 2.50
CA HIS A 102 -12.03 -1.44 3.55
C HIS A 102 -12.32 0.07 3.49
N ALA A 103 -13.55 0.45 3.80
CA ALA A 103 -13.92 1.85 4.01
C ALA A 103 -13.01 2.55 5.03
N ARG A 104 -13.03 3.88 5.04
CA ARG A 104 -12.25 4.71 5.96
C ARG A 104 -12.35 4.23 7.41
N GLY A 105 -13.53 3.84 7.86
CA GLY A 105 -13.77 3.44 9.24
C GLY A 105 -13.77 4.60 10.23
N ASP A 106 -13.57 4.31 11.51
CA ASP A 106 -13.33 5.33 12.53
C ASP A 106 -11.83 5.70 12.62
N TRP A 107 -11.50 6.67 13.47
CA TRP A 107 -10.13 7.17 13.61
C TRP A 107 -9.13 6.07 14.02
N ALA A 108 -9.51 5.20 14.96
CA ALA A 108 -8.63 4.12 15.40
C ALA A 108 -8.41 3.09 14.28
N PHE A 109 -9.43 2.84 13.46
CA PHE A 109 -9.31 1.96 12.28
C PHE A 109 -8.38 2.57 11.21
N SER A 110 -8.54 3.86 10.89
CA SER A 110 -7.66 4.55 9.94
C SER A 110 -6.21 4.58 10.41
N VAL A 111 -5.97 4.87 11.71
CA VAL A 111 -4.63 4.84 12.30
C VAL A 111 -4.02 3.44 12.23
N ALA A 112 -4.77 2.39 12.59
CA ALA A 112 -4.28 1.01 12.51
C ALA A 112 -3.97 0.58 11.08
N ARG A 113 -4.88 0.88 10.12
CA ARG A 113 -4.70 0.59 8.70
C ARG A 113 -3.45 1.27 8.16
N ARG A 114 -3.34 2.58 8.40
CA ARG A 114 -2.21 3.36 7.93
C ARG A 114 -0.89 2.89 8.54
N PHE A 115 -0.86 2.66 9.86
CA PHE A 115 0.35 2.15 10.52
C PHE A 115 0.82 0.81 9.96
N LEU A 116 -0.10 -0.13 9.71
CA LEU A 116 0.22 -1.43 9.11
C LEU A 116 0.72 -1.27 7.67
N TYR A 117 0.14 -0.33 6.90
CA TYR A 117 0.57 -0.05 5.54
C TYR A 117 1.94 0.63 5.52
N ASP A 118 2.13 1.77 6.20
CA ASP A 118 3.36 2.56 6.18
C ASP A 118 4.57 1.72 6.62
N THR A 119 4.39 0.88 7.66
CA THR A 119 5.46 -0.03 8.10
C THR A 119 5.78 -1.10 7.07
N ALA A 120 4.78 -1.63 6.35
CA ALA A 120 4.98 -2.62 5.30
C ALA A 120 5.63 -1.98 4.06
N ASP A 121 5.16 -0.81 3.67
CA ASP A 121 5.69 -0.09 2.52
C ASP A 121 7.12 0.39 2.74
N THR A 122 7.46 0.89 3.92
CA THR A 122 8.85 1.21 4.30
C THR A 122 9.80 0.02 4.07
N VAL A 123 9.37 -1.21 4.39
CA VAL A 123 10.17 -2.41 4.14
C VAL A 123 10.27 -2.71 2.64
N ARG A 124 9.17 -2.58 1.90
CA ARG A 124 9.11 -2.78 0.45
C ARG A 124 9.98 -1.76 -0.30
N LEU A 125 9.83 -0.48 0.02
CA LEU A 125 10.65 0.61 -0.54
C LEU A 125 12.14 0.41 -0.24
N THR A 126 12.50 -0.02 0.97
CA THR A 126 13.89 -0.32 1.32
C THR A 126 14.48 -1.41 0.43
N ALA A 127 13.71 -2.43 0.04
CA ALA A 127 14.17 -3.47 -0.87
C ALA A 127 14.35 -2.95 -2.32
N LEU A 128 13.77 -1.80 -2.66
CA LEU A 128 13.81 -1.18 -3.99
C LEU A 128 14.85 -0.06 -4.12
N THR A 129 15.37 0.52 -3.02
CA THR A 129 16.36 1.61 -3.09
C THR A 129 17.66 1.20 -3.76
N GLY A 130 18.01 -0.09 -3.74
CA GLY A 130 19.17 -0.66 -4.44
C GLY A 130 18.83 -1.28 -5.80
N SER A 131 17.67 -0.97 -6.37
CA SER A 131 17.22 -1.55 -7.64
C SER A 131 18.18 -1.29 -8.79
N SER A 132 18.46 -2.32 -9.59
CA SER A 132 19.18 -2.18 -10.86
C SER A 132 18.43 -1.33 -11.89
N PHE A 133 17.11 -1.21 -11.76
CA PHE A 133 16.27 -0.30 -12.54
C PHE A 133 16.28 1.09 -11.88
N THR A 134 17.24 1.92 -12.28
CA THR A 134 17.55 3.21 -11.64
C THR A 134 16.39 4.19 -11.50
N PRO A 135 15.42 4.27 -12.44
CA PRO A 135 14.25 5.10 -12.23
C PRO A 135 13.44 4.70 -10.99
N LEU A 136 13.25 3.39 -10.78
CA LEU A 136 12.55 2.87 -9.60
C LEU A 136 13.36 3.06 -8.31
N ALA A 137 14.70 2.87 -8.38
CA ALA A 137 15.56 3.10 -7.21
C ALA A 137 15.47 4.55 -6.71
N GLY A 138 15.51 5.52 -7.63
CA GLY A 138 15.40 6.94 -7.30
C GLY A 138 14.03 7.31 -6.74
N LEU A 139 12.96 6.76 -7.31
CA LEU A 139 11.59 6.95 -6.83
C LEU A 139 11.40 6.34 -5.43
N ALA A 140 11.82 5.10 -5.23
CA ALA A 140 11.75 4.43 -3.94
C ALA A 140 12.52 5.17 -2.84
N ASP A 141 13.69 5.76 -3.15
CA ASP A 141 14.44 6.55 -2.19
C ASP A 141 13.75 7.87 -1.84
N LYS A 142 13.08 8.52 -2.82
CA LYS A 142 12.25 9.71 -2.56
C LYS A 142 11.07 9.35 -1.65
N MET A 143 10.24 8.39 -2.03
CA MET A 143 9.07 7.94 -1.26
C MET A 143 9.47 7.55 0.17
N ARG A 144 10.52 6.75 0.35
CA ARG A 144 11.00 6.32 1.67
C ARG A 144 11.38 7.49 2.61
N ARG A 145 11.83 8.63 2.08
CA ARG A 145 12.11 9.82 2.90
C ARG A 145 10.83 10.47 3.38
N GLU A 146 9.81 10.54 2.52
CA GLU A 146 8.49 11.10 2.86
C GLU A 146 7.78 10.17 3.86
N GLU A 147 7.81 8.85 3.63
CA GLU A 147 7.28 7.83 4.54
C GLU A 147 7.86 7.87 5.97
N THR A 148 9.03 8.43 6.16
CA THR A 148 9.60 8.62 7.50
C THR A 148 8.72 9.49 8.40
N TYR A 149 8.09 10.51 7.83
CA TYR A 149 7.17 11.41 8.57
C TYR A 149 5.82 10.74 8.80
N HIS A 150 5.30 10.04 7.80
CA HIS A 150 4.06 9.28 7.89
C HIS A 150 4.14 8.27 9.04
N LEU A 151 5.18 7.48 9.02
CA LEU A 151 5.43 6.45 10.05
C LEU A 151 5.61 7.05 11.45
N ALA A 152 6.36 8.15 11.60
CA ALA A 152 6.53 8.80 12.90
C ALA A 152 5.20 9.33 13.46
N HIS A 153 4.34 9.87 12.58
CA HIS A 153 3.02 10.35 12.93
C HIS A 153 2.12 9.20 13.38
N MET A 154 2.03 8.13 12.59
CA MET A 154 1.24 6.96 12.93
C MET A 154 1.74 6.24 14.18
N HIS A 155 3.07 6.17 14.38
CA HIS A 155 3.66 5.62 15.61
C HIS A 155 3.17 6.39 16.86
N THR A 156 3.13 7.72 16.78
CA THR A 156 2.61 8.57 17.86
C THR A 156 1.14 8.25 18.16
N TRP A 157 0.31 8.08 17.12
CA TRP A 157 -1.10 7.75 17.28
C TRP A 157 -1.33 6.33 17.82
N MET A 158 -0.54 5.35 17.39
CA MET A 158 -0.59 4.00 17.94
C MET A 158 -0.37 4.02 19.47
N HIS A 159 0.63 4.76 19.95
CA HIS A 159 0.88 4.93 21.38
C HIS A 159 -0.27 5.65 22.10
N ARG A 160 -0.81 6.74 21.52
CA ARG A 160 -1.92 7.50 22.10
C ARG A 160 -3.18 6.65 22.27
N LEU A 161 -3.53 5.88 21.24
CA LEU A 161 -4.72 5.04 21.26
C LEU A 161 -4.53 3.78 22.12
N ALA A 162 -3.35 3.18 22.13
CA ALA A 162 -3.06 1.99 22.91
C ALA A 162 -3.01 2.28 24.43
N ARG A 163 -2.63 3.50 24.85
CA ARG A 163 -2.46 3.90 26.25
C ARG A 163 -3.20 5.22 26.53
N PRO A 164 -4.53 5.28 26.35
CA PRO A 164 -5.26 6.51 26.55
C PRO A 164 -5.31 6.86 28.04
N ALA A 165 -5.11 8.13 28.37
CA ALA A 165 -5.26 8.62 29.73
C ALA A 165 -6.77 8.62 30.11
N GLY A 166 -7.18 7.65 30.90
CA GLY A 166 -8.49 7.64 31.54
C GLY A 166 -9.69 7.14 30.73
N ALA A 167 -9.48 6.51 29.58
CA ALA A 167 -10.56 5.92 28.79
C ALA A 167 -10.14 4.60 28.11
N ASP A 168 -10.95 3.56 28.26
CA ASP A 168 -10.71 2.25 27.63
C ASP A 168 -11.23 2.17 26.18
N GLU A 169 -12.15 3.05 25.81
CA GLU A 169 -12.82 3.01 24.49
C GLU A 169 -11.87 3.17 23.30
N PRO A 170 -10.93 4.15 23.24
CA PRO A 170 -10.00 4.27 22.14
C PRO A 170 -9.11 3.03 21.96
N ARG A 171 -8.67 2.44 23.08
CA ARG A 171 -7.90 1.20 23.07
C ARG A 171 -8.74 0.04 22.54
N GLY A 172 -9.98 -0.10 22.98
CA GLY A 172 -10.89 -1.15 22.50
C GLY A 172 -11.13 -1.07 20.99
N ARG A 173 -11.30 0.13 20.45
CA ARG A 173 -11.42 0.35 18.99
C ARG A 173 -10.14 0.00 18.25
N LEU A 174 -8.97 0.37 18.77
CA LEU A 174 -7.69 0.03 18.18
C LEU A 174 -7.45 -1.49 18.16
N LEU A 175 -7.77 -2.20 19.26
CA LEU A 175 -7.67 -3.66 19.32
C LEU A 175 -8.54 -4.32 18.26
N ALA A 176 -9.81 -3.92 18.16
CA ALA A 176 -10.74 -4.44 17.16
C ALA A 176 -10.27 -4.14 15.71
N ALA A 177 -9.72 -2.95 15.48
CA ALA A 177 -9.16 -2.58 14.18
C ALA A 177 -7.96 -3.47 13.81
N CYS A 178 -7.02 -3.67 14.73
CA CYS A 178 -5.86 -4.54 14.50
C CYS A 178 -6.30 -5.99 14.20
N GLU A 179 -7.21 -6.55 15.00
CA GLU A 179 -7.73 -7.91 14.77
C GLU A 179 -8.36 -8.07 13.39
N ARG A 180 -9.15 -7.09 12.97
CA ARG A 180 -9.83 -7.10 11.67
C ARG A 180 -8.85 -6.96 10.50
N LEU A 181 -7.81 -6.13 10.64
CA LEU A 181 -6.92 -5.75 9.53
C LEU A 181 -5.78 -6.74 9.29
N TRP A 182 -5.33 -7.51 10.29
CA TRP A 182 -4.18 -8.40 10.14
C TRP A 182 -4.28 -9.38 8.97
N PRO A 183 -5.41 -10.08 8.73
CA PRO A 183 -5.51 -10.99 7.59
C PRO A 183 -5.30 -10.32 6.25
N ASP A 184 -5.70 -9.08 6.12
CA ASP A 184 -5.60 -8.31 4.89
C ASP A 184 -4.25 -7.56 4.77
N ALA A 185 -3.62 -7.20 5.89
CA ALA A 185 -2.35 -6.49 5.91
C ALA A 185 -1.21 -7.29 5.26
N VAL A 186 -1.20 -8.61 5.41
CA VAL A 186 -0.19 -9.47 4.78
C VAL A 186 -0.27 -9.46 3.25
N THR A 187 -1.39 -9.03 2.66
CA THR A 187 -1.56 -8.95 1.20
C THR A 187 -0.75 -7.84 0.54
N VAL A 188 -0.20 -6.88 1.31
CA VAL A 188 0.78 -5.91 0.82
C VAL A 188 1.99 -6.62 0.20
N PHE A 189 2.36 -7.79 0.73
CA PHE A 189 3.47 -8.61 0.24
C PHE A 189 3.05 -9.73 -0.73
N THR A 190 1.86 -9.63 -1.34
CA THR A 190 1.48 -10.58 -2.40
C THR A 190 2.46 -10.46 -3.56
N ARG A 191 3.05 -11.58 -3.94
CA ARG A 191 4.07 -11.62 -4.98
C ARG A 191 3.47 -11.42 -6.37
N PRO A 192 4.07 -10.59 -7.23
CA PRO A 192 3.72 -10.56 -8.64
C PRO A 192 4.10 -11.89 -9.30
N ALA A 193 3.42 -12.23 -10.37
CA ALA A 193 3.83 -13.36 -11.19
C ALA A 193 5.23 -13.08 -11.79
N GLY A 194 6.14 -14.05 -11.66
CA GLY A 194 7.51 -13.86 -12.14
C GLY A 194 8.41 -13.01 -11.23
N GLU A 195 8.10 -12.91 -9.93
CA GLU A 195 8.95 -12.21 -8.93
C GLU A 195 10.42 -12.66 -9.02
N GLU A 196 10.67 -13.93 -9.32
CA GLU A 196 12.01 -14.50 -9.49
C GLU A 196 12.83 -13.77 -10.57
N HIS A 197 12.18 -13.26 -11.62
CA HIS A 197 12.87 -12.46 -12.66
C HIS A 197 13.30 -11.10 -12.10
N LEU A 198 12.50 -10.48 -11.22
CA LEU A 198 12.84 -9.21 -10.58
C LEU A 198 14.03 -9.37 -9.63
N VAL A 199 14.04 -10.45 -8.85
CA VAL A 199 15.15 -10.75 -7.93
C VAL A 199 16.42 -11.09 -8.73
N ALA A 200 16.33 -11.94 -9.76
CA ALA A 200 17.46 -12.33 -10.60
C ALA A 200 18.06 -11.14 -11.35
N ALA A 201 17.23 -10.19 -11.80
CA ALA A 201 17.67 -8.95 -12.44
C ALA A 201 18.20 -7.90 -11.45
N GLY A 202 18.09 -8.12 -10.15
CA GLY A 202 18.49 -7.16 -9.11
C GLY A 202 17.54 -5.96 -9.02
N ILE A 203 16.34 -6.05 -9.59
CA ILE A 203 15.30 -5.00 -9.46
C ILE A 203 14.70 -5.02 -8.06
N LEU A 204 14.42 -6.21 -7.52
CA LEU A 204 14.12 -6.43 -6.10
C LEU A 204 15.39 -6.92 -5.40
N GLY A 205 15.79 -6.28 -4.30
CA GLY A 205 16.93 -6.70 -3.50
C GLY A 205 16.70 -8.01 -2.74
N GLU A 206 15.43 -8.35 -2.47
CA GLU A 206 15.00 -9.57 -1.81
C GLU A 206 13.54 -9.89 -2.19
N SER A 207 13.09 -11.14 -1.98
CA SER A 207 11.70 -11.51 -2.27
C SER A 207 10.71 -10.80 -1.32
N LEU A 208 9.47 -10.59 -1.78
CA LEU A 208 8.41 -10.01 -0.94
C LEU A 208 8.08 -10.89 0.27
N ASP A 209 8.30 -12.21 0.19
CA ASP A 209 8.21 -13.08 1.36
C ASP A 209 9.30 -12.75 2.41
N ALA A 210 10.53 -12.48 1.99
CA ALA A 210 11.59 -12.03 2.89
C ALA A 210 11.28 -10.66 3.49
N CYS A 211 10.79 -9.72 2.68
CA CYS A 211 10.27 -8.42 3.15
C CYS A 211 9.19 -8.60 4.21
N ARG A 212 8.21 -9.47 3.97
CA ARG A 212 7.16 -9.79 4.95
C ARG A 212 7.72 -10.30 6.27
N GLN A 213 8.69 -11.21 6.24
CA GLN A 213 9.31 -11.74 7.48
C GLN A 213 10.07 -10.66 8.24
N ARG A 214 10.74 -9.76 7.53
CA ARG A 214 11.42 -8.61 8.13
C ARG A 214 10.42 -7.64 8.76
N TRP A 215 9.34 -7.32 8.07
CA TRP A 215 8.24 -6.48 8.57
C TRP A 215 7.65 -7.04 9.86
N LEU A 216 7.22 -8.32 9.86
CA LEU A 216 6.64 -8.97 11.03
C LEU A 216 7.63 -8.98 12.22
N SER A 217 8.92 -9.26 11.95
CA SER A 217 9.95 -9.25 12.99
C SER A 217 10.19 -7.85 13.57
N GLY A 218 10.04 -6.81 12.77
CA GLY A 218 10.14 -5.41 13.21
C GLY A 218 8.94 -4.96 14.04
N LEU A 219 7.73 -5.45 13.72
CA LEU A 219 6.51 -5.07 14.43
C LEU A 219 6.31 -5.79 15.77
N ALA A 220 6.76 -7.03 15.89
CA ALA A 220 6.53 -7.85 17.07
C ALA A 220 6.89 -7.18 18.41
N PRO A 221 8.02 -6.45 18.55
CA PRO A 221 8.38 -5.77 19.78
C PRO A 221 7.37 -4.68 20.17
N LEU A 222 6.95 -3.83 19.22
CA LEU A 222 6.02 -2.73 19.48
C LEU A 222 4.63 -3.26 19.85
N PHE A 223 4.13 -4.27 19.11
CA PHE A 223 2.84 -4.87 19.41
C PHE A 223 2.85 -5.54 20.80
N GLY A 224 3.98 -6.16 21.19
CA GLY A 224 4.18 -6.69 22.52
C GLY A 224 4.24 -5.60 23.60
N GLU A 225 4.93 -4.50 23.37
CA GLU A 225 5.01 -3.35 24.29
C GLU A 225 3.64 -2.70 24.51
N LEU A 226 2.87 -2.53 23.44
CA LEU A 226 1.53 -1.91 23.48
C LEU A 226 0.43 -2.90 23.87
N GLU A 227 0.78 -4.18 24.05
CA GLU A 227 -0.18 -5.27 24.33
C GLU A 227 -1.30 -5.34 23.27
N LEU A 228 -0.92 -5.13 22.00
CA LEU A 228 -1.84 -5.22 20.85
C LEU A 228 -1.84 -6.63 20.27
N PRO A 229 -2.92 -7.06 19.57
CA PRO A 229 -2.98 -8.36 18.93
C PRO A 229 -1.89 -8.54 17.87
N PHE A 230 -1.06 -9.57 18.04
CA PHE A 230 -0.06 -9.97 17.05
C PHE A 230 -0.28 -11.44 16.70
N PRO A 231 -1.19 -11.75 15.77
CA PRO A 231 -1.65 -13.11 15.50
C PRO A 231 -0.66 -13.93 14.66
N PHE A 232 0.60 -13.96 15.11
CA PHE A 232 1.67 -14.72 14.48
C PHE A 232 2.42 -15.54 15.54
N ARG A 233 2.77 -16.74 15.18
CA ARG A 233 3.57 -17.63 16.01
C ARG A 233 4.94 -17.87 15.39
N ARG A 234 5.94 -18.05 16.22
CA ARG A 234 7.27 -18.44 15.76
C ARG A 234 7.31 -19.91 15.35
N ALA A 235 7.73 -20.17 14.12
CA ALA A 235 7.98 -21.49 13.55
C ALA A 235 9.43 -21.54 13.03
N GLY A 236 10.35 -21.98 13.86
CA GLY A 236 11.77 -21.91 13.58
C GLY A 236 12.27 -20.46 13.47
N ARG A 237 12.74 -20.08 12.28
CA ARG A 237 13.19 -18.71 11.98
C ARG A 237 12.08 -17.83 11.40
N ARG A 238 10.90 -18.36 11.14
CA ARG A 238 9.78 -17.64 10.51
C ARG A 238 8.70 -17.27 11.53
N LEU A 239 7.93 -16.25 11.19
CA LEU A 239 6.66 -15.92 11.81
C LEU A 239 5.54 -16.36 10.87
N GLU A 240 4.69 -17.27 11.37
CA GLU A 240 3.55 -17.82 10.65
C GLU A 240 2.25 -17.28 11.23
N PRO A 241 1.25 -16.95 10.40
CA PRO A 241 -0.03 -16.48 10.88
C PRO A 241 -0.78 -17.57 11.64
N THR A 242 -1.60 -17.18 12.61
CA THR A 242 -2.54 -18.05 13.33
C THR A 242 -3.97 -17.95 12.77
N PHE A 243 -4.14 -17.24 11.66
CA PHE A 243 -5.39 -17.07 10.91
C PHE A 243 -5.23 -17.65 9.49
N ALA A 244 -6.36 -17.87 8.80
CA ALA A 244 -6.36 -18.23 7.39
C ALA A 244 -6.03 -17.01 6.53
N GLU A 245 -4.95 -17.10 5.76
CA GLU A 245 -4.58 -16.02 4.84
C GLU A 245 -5.57 -15.93 3.66
N PRO A 246 -5.85 -14.70 3.16
CA PRO A 246 -6.61 -14.53 1.93
C PRO A 246 -5.96 -15.28 0.76
N THR A 247 -6.76 -16.02 0.01
CA THR A 247 -6.29 -16.79 -1.16
C THR A 247 -6.52 -16.06 -2.47
N ASP A 248 -7.26 -14.97 -2.46
CA ASP A 248 -7.57 -14.12 -3.61
C ASP A 248 -6.43 -13.16 -3.98
N GLY A 249 -5.40 -13.09 -3.12
CA GLY A 249 -4.26 -12.19 -3.29
C GLY A 249 -4.72 -10.72 -3.25
N ARG A 250 -4.44 -9.98 -4.32
CA ARG A 250 -4.83 -8.58 -4.49
C ARG A 250 -6.05 -8.42 -5.43
N ARG A 251 -7.01 -9.34 -5.37
CA ARG A 251 -8.15 -9.37 -6.33
C ARG A 251 -9.50 -9.12 -5.69
N ARG A 252 -9.59 -9.10 -4.37
CA ARG A 252 -10.83 -8.75 -3.69
C ARG A 252 -11.16 -7.27 -3.94
N ARG A 253 -12.40 -7.01 -4.35
CA ARG A 253 -12.95 -5.67 -4.58
C ARG A 253 -14.34 -5.63 -3.98
N GLY A 254 -14.39 -5.22 -2.70
CA GLY A 254 -15.62 -5.11 -1.94
C GLY A 254 -16.46 -3.88 -2.32
N ASP A 255 -17.63 -3.78 -1.71
CA ASP A 255 -18.56 -2.66 -1.94
C ASP A 255 -17.97 -1.33 -1.49
N ASP A 256 -17.17 -1.32 -0.42
CA ASP A 256 -16.48 -0.13 0.08
C ASP A 256 -15.55 0.46 -0.99
N PHE A 257 -14.70 -0.37 -1.59
CA PHE A 257 -13.82 0.10 -2.67
C PHE A 257 -14.60 0.49 -3.93
N ARG A 258 -15.65 -0.24 -4.28
CA ARG A 258 -16.49 0.09 -5.46
C ARG A 258 -17.15 1.44 -5.30
N TRP A 259 -17.55 1.80 -4.09
CA TRP A 259 -18.04 3.13 -3.79
C TRP A 259 -16.93 4.18 -3.99
N LEU A 260 -15.76 3.99 -3.39
CA LEU A 260 -14.61 4.91 -3.53
C LEU A 260 -14.20 5.07 -5.01
N TRP A 261 -14.16 3.95 -5.75
CA TRP A 261 -13.88 3.94 -7.20
C TRP A 261 -14.89 4.81 -7.96
N GLY A 262 -16.15 4.74 -7.60
CA GLY A 262 -17.20 5.58 -8.17
C GLY A 262 -16.94 7.07 -7.94
N GLU A 263 -16.48 7.44 -6.72
CA GLU A 263 -16.18 8.82 -6.36
C GLU A 263 -14.97 9.36 -7.16
N PHE A 264 -13.82 8.72 -7.06
CA PHE A 264 -12.61 9.26 -7.69
C PHE A 264 -12.60 9.17 -9.23
N THR A 265 -13.37 8.27 -9.83
CA THR A 265 -13.48 8.20 -11.30
C THR A 265 -14.61 9.07 -11.86
N SER A 266 -15.46 9.67 -11.03
CA SER A 266 -16.68 10.35 -11.45
C SER A 266 -16.43 11.47 -12.46
N VAL A 267 -15.45 12.32 -12.21
CA VAL A 267 -15.09 13.44 -13.10
C VAL A 267 -14.48 12.92 -14.40
N TYR A 268 -13.51 12.03 -14.33
CA TYR A 268 -12.88 11.42 -15.51
C TYR A 268 -13.90 10.74 -16.43
N ARG A 269 -14.89 10.06 -15.86
CA ARG A 269 -15.94 9.34 -16.61
C ARG A 269 -17.06 10.25 -17.13
N SER A 270 -17.24 11.45 -16.54
CA SER A 270 -18.30 12.38 -16.99
C SER A 270 -17.95 13.05 -18.31
N GLU A 271 -16.66 13.21 -18.64
CA GLU A 271 -16.15 13.87 -19.83
C GLU A 271 -15.16 12.96 -20.60
N PRO A 272 -15.64 11.90 -21.23
CA PRO A 272 -14.79 10.97 -21.97
C PRO A 272 -14.02 11.67 -23.10
N GLY A 273 -12.69 11.62 -23.07
CA GLY A 273 -11.84 12.25 -24.07
C GLY A 273 -11.39 13.67 -23.74
N ALA A 274 -11.76 14.21 -22.56
CA ALA A 274 -11.11 15.42 -22.05
C ALA A 274 -9.62 15.16 -21.77
N THR A 275 -8.79 16.17 -21.96
CA THR A 275 -7.38 16.18 -21.51
C THR A 275 -7.32 16.97 -20.20
N TRP A 276 -6.78 16.37 -19.19
CA TRP A 276 -6.66 16.94 -17.83
C TRP A 276 -5.24 17.44 -17.57
#